data_ba788d93e6d60042f3c500cf67a74eee
#
_entry.id   ba788d93e6d60042f3c500cf67a74eee
#
_cell.length_a   1.000
_cell.length_b   1.000
_cell.length_c   1.000
_cell.angle_alpha   90.00
_cell.angle_beta   90.00
_cell.angle_gamma   90.00
#
_symmetry.space_group_name_H-M   'P 1'
#
loop_
_entity.id
_entity.type
_entity.pdbx_description
1 polymer ?
#
loop_
_entity_poly.entity_id
_entity_poly.type
_entity_poly.pdbx_seq_one_letter_code
_entity_poly.pdbx_strand_id
1 'polypeptide(L)'
;MVIYVDPLKWLELNKSFLVSSNLILELFRILGWYIIIGLKALLDECEKLYDTVYSFLDFTQYDTVQNFIKSFQPVYVSLVTLSIIALGIILIVNPKKKPKIFTGILLMVVVVSGSGLLISTLNAVATGSKDAILPSSTSQSLQIINNNLYDLVYIDKATGLENMDISKSENLEKYRYPLSGASALTQEKLSYIDAAKETINPDSSLLTTSSAQDLLSKKIVYVTDGNQVDDINSGISFLNNFGNEFYYRYKINWFPTIVSFLSVIIVFLVMSYKVIRIIYELVIHQLLAFLYSADITGSKKTLKILSSIKDNYIVLILTSVLIKVFLIFQTYISAKLGSHPITQSIILFFAAIAVCDGPNIIQQLTGVDAGLQSGVERILATTRFAQASLRNVTDHQRYRIQKGLQERAMESQKEGFQAMAQSFNTNAASPQSTKNPTENGMNNKGNGGN
;
A
#
# COMPACT_ATOMS: atom_id res chain seq x y z
N MET A 1 -14.14 -41.28 26.87
CA MET A 1 -15.47 -41.12 26.30
C MET A 1 -15.26 -40.47 24.94
N VAL A 2 -15.32 -41.26 23.86
CA VAL A 2 -15.16 -40.70 22.50
C VAL A 2 -16.47 -39.97 22.23
N ILE A 3 -16.38 -38.63 22.13
CA ILE A 3 -17.52 -37.82 21.71
C ILE A 3 -17.69 -38.09 20.23
N TYR A 4 -18.71 -38.85 19.86
CA TYR A 4 -19.05 -39.11 18.48
C TYR A 4 -19.63 -37.84 17.88
N VAL A 5 -18.81 -37.14 17.10
CA VAL A 5 -19.24 -35.96 16.35
C VAL A 5 -19.96 -36.43 15.09
N ASP A 6 -21.17 -35.96 14.85
CA ASP A 6 -21.87 -36.22 13.58
C ASP A 6 -21.08 -35.62 12.41
N PRO A 7 -20.52 -36.45 11.51
CA PRO A 7 -19.66 -35.96 10.44
C PRO A 7 -20.36 -34.98 9.49
N LEU A 8 -21.66 -35.19 9.22
CA LEU A 8 -22.41 -34.30 8.33
C LEU A 8 -22.50 -32.89 8.94
N LYS A 9 -22.90 -32.79 10.20
CA LYS A 9 -23.03 -31.51 10.90
C LYS A 9 -21.69 -30.79 11.03
N TRP A 10 -20.62 -31.53 11.30
CA TRP A 10 -19.28 -30.97 11.41
C TRP A 10 -18.77 -30.43 10.06
N LEU A 11 -18.95 -31.20 8.99
CA LEU A 11 -18.57 -30.80 7.62
C LEU A 11 -19.36 -29.56 7.16
N GLU A 12 -20.66 -29.49 7.47
CA GLU A 12 -21.50 -28.33 7.14
C GLU A 12 -21.06 -27.08 7.88
N LEU A 13 -20.73 -27.18 9.17
CA LEU A 13 -20.21 -26.07 9.97
C LEU A 13 -18.88 -25.54 9.44
N ASN A 14 -18.00 -26.42 8.97
CA ASN A 14 -16.64 -26.11 8.60
C ASN A 14 -16.39 -26.07 7.07
N LYS A 15 -17.45 -26.18 6.25
CA LYS A 15 -17.35 -26.26 4.79
C LYS A 15 -16.55 -25.13 4.13
N SER A 16 -16.53 -23.95 4.71
CA SER A 16 -15.77 -22.80 4.18
C SER A 16 -14.27 -22.92 4.41
N PHE A 17 -13.85 -23.79 5.33
CA PHE A 17 -12.44 -24.09 5.60
C PHE A 17 -11.94 -25.29 4.81
N LEU A 18 -12.83 -26.26 4.57
CA LEU A 18 -12.49 -27.52 3.92
C LEU A 18 -12.64 -27.36 2.40
N VAL A 19 -11.51 -27.24 1.75
CA VAL A 19 -11.45 -27.10 0.29
C VAL A 19 -10.71 -28.32 -0.25
N SER A 20 -11.44 -29.16 -1.02
CA SER A 20 -10.84 -30.34 -1.67
C SER A 20 -9.91 -29.95 -2.82
N SER A 21 -8.89 -30.77 -3.06
CA SER A 21 -7.95 -30.56 -4.14
C SER A 21 -8.63 -30.67 -5.51
N ASN A 22 -8.30 -29.70 -6.39
CA ASN A 22 -8.72 -29.70 -7.79
C ASN A 22 -7.60 -29.00 -8.59
N LEU A 23 -7.26 -29.55 -9.73
CA LEU A 23 -6.15 -29.11 -10.57
C LEU A 23 -6.30 -27.65 -11.02
N ILE A 24 -7.49 -27.20 -11.35
CA ILE A 24 -7.75 -25.79 -11.72
C ILE A 24 -7.60 -24.88 -10.50
N LEU A 25 -8.16 -25.28 -9.37
CA LEU A 25 -8.07 -24.50 -8.13
C LEU A 25 -6.62 -24.43 -7.64
N GLU A 26 -5.85 -25.50 -7.81
CA GLU A 26 -4.41 -25.52 -7.45
C GLU A 26 -3.64 -24.45 -8.20
N LEU A 27 -3.87 -24.24 -9.50
CA LEU A 27 -3.23 -23.18 -10.28
C LEU A 27 -3.51 -21.79 -9.71
N PHE A 28 -4.77 -21.51 -9.34
CA PHE A 28 -5.13 -20.23 -8.70
C PHE A 28 -4.50 -20.08 -7.32
N ARG A 29 -4.39 -21.17 -6.55
CA ARG A 29 -3.73 -21.16 -5.25
C ARG A 29 -2.22 -20.91 -5.37
N ILE A 30 -1.56 -21.54 -6.35
CA ILE A 30 -0.15 -21.32 -6.66
C ILE A 30 0.09 -19.85 -7.00
N LEU A 31 -0.70 -19.28 -7.92
CA LEU A 31 -0.57 -17.86 -8.28
C LEU A 31 -0.78 -16.94 -7.07
N GLY A 32 -1.83 -17.21 -6.29
CA GLY A 32 -2.13 -16.45 -5.08
C GLY A 32 -1.00 -16.52 -4.04
N TRP A 33 -0.41 -17.70 -3.85
CA TRP A 33 0.71 -17.88 -2.91
C TRP A 33 1.96 -17.11 -3.34
N TYR A 34 2.31 -17.16 -4.62
CA TYR A 34 3.44 -16.37 -5.15
C TYR A 34 3.20 -14.87 -5.02
N ILE A 35 1.96 -14.38 -5.22
CA ILE A 35 1.61 -12.98 -4.97
C ILE A 35 1.82 -12.63 -3.49
N ILE A 36 1.36 -13.48 -2.55
CA ILE A 36 1.54 -13.24 -1.11
C ILE A 36 3.01 -13.21 -0.73
N ILE A 37 3.82 -14.14 -1.22
CA ILE A 37 5.27 -14.17 -0.94
C ILE A 37 5.98 -12.95 -1.55
N GLY A 38 5.58 -12.52 -2.75
CA GLY A 38 6.09 -11.29 -3.36
C GLY A 38 5.72 -10.03 -2.56
N LEU A 39 4.46 -9.93 -2.10
CA LEU A 39 4.02 -8.82 -1.25
C LEU A 39 4.70 -8.85 0.12
N LYS A 40 4.96 -10.05 0.68
CA LYS A 40 5.76 -10.21 1.90
C LYS A 40 7.15 -9.63 1.72
N ALA A 41 7.85 -10.00 0.66
CA ALA A 41 9.20 -9.49 0.39
C ALA A 41 9.18 -7.96 0.20
N LEU A 42 8.18 -7.42 -0.52
CA LEU A 42 8.03 -5.99 -0.69
C LEU A 42 7.76 -5.26 0.62
N LEU A 43 6.94 -5.81 1.51
CA LEU A 43 6.69 -5.23 2.83
C LEU A 43 7.96 -5.23 3.69
N ASP A 44 8.70 -6.34 3.71
CA ASP A 44 9.97 -6.43 4.44
C ASP A 44 10.97 -5.35 3.98
N GLU A 45 11.01 -5.05 2.67
CA GLU A 45 11.83 -3.94 2.15
C GLU A 45 11.26 -2.56 2.49
N CYS A 46 9.94 -2.38 2.57
CA CYS A 46 9.33 -1.12 3.02
C CYS A 46 9.58 -0.84 4.50
N GLU A 47 9.61 -1.87 5.35
CA GLU A 47 10.02 -1.76 6.76
C GLU A 47 11.48 -1.30 6.88
N LYS A 48 12.39 -1.93 6.13
CA LYS A 48 13.81 -1.53 6.06
C LYS A 48 13.99 -0.11 5.51
N LEU A 49 13.20 0.26 4.50
CA LEU A 49 13.20 1.61 3.95
C LEU A 49 12.86 2.64 5.03
N TYR A 50 11.83 2.37 5.84
CA TYR A 50 11.42 3.26 6.91
C TYR A 50 12.54 3.43 7.96
N ASP A 51 13.19 2.33 8.36
CA ASP A 51 14.34 2.36 9.26
C ASP A 51 15.53 3.14 8.67
N THR A 52 15.82 2.89 7.38
CA THR A 52 16.89 3.59 6.65
C THR A 52 16.64 5.08 6.57
N VAL A 53 15.41 5.50 6.30
CA VAL A 53 15.05 6.92 6.21
C VAL A 53 15.21 7.63 7.56
N TYR A 54 14.92 6.94 8.67
CA TYR A 54 15.19 7.51 9.99
C TYR A 54 16.68 7.71 10.27
N SER A 55 17.56 6.84 9.77
CA SER A 55 19.02 7.04 9.89
C SER A 55 19.49 8.31 9.17
N PHE A 56 18.75 8.77 8.15
CA PHE A 56 19.06 10.01 7.43
C PHE A 56 18.81 11.30 8.26
N LEU A 57 18.32 11.20 9.49
CA LEU A 57 18.33 12.34 10.42
C LEU A 57 19.74 12.89 10.65
N ASP A 58 20.77 12.05 10.53
CA ASP A 58 22.16 12.46 10.60
C ASP A 58 22.56 13.45 9.49
N PHE A 59 21.82 13.48 8.36
CA PHE A 59 22.02 14.46 7.29
C PHE A 59 21.94 15.90 7.80
N THR A 60 21.13 16.18 8.81
CA THR A 60 21.04 17.49 9.45
C THR A 60 22.36 17.94 10.11
N GLN A 61 23.25 16.99 10.41
CA GLN A 61 24.58 17.24 11.03
C GLN A 61 25.73 16.93 10.05
N TYR A 62 25.43 16.53 8.82
CA TYR A 62 26.44 16.20 7.82
C TYR A 62 27.34 17.42 7.53
N ASP A 63 28.66 17.23 7.55
CA ASP A 63 29.63 18.31 7.46
C ASP A 63 29.41 19.24 6.26
N THR A 64 29.04 18.67 5.11
CA THR A 64 28.73 19.47 3.91
C THR A 64 27.55 20.40 4.12
N VAL A 65 26.50 19.93 4.83
CA VAL A 65 25.30 20.72 5.16
C VAL A 65 25.67 21.82 6.16
N GLN A 66 26.45 21.48 7.18
CA GLN A 66 26.92 22.46 8.16
C GLN A 66 27.82 23.52 7.53
N ASN A 67 28.73 23.13 6.63
CA ASN A 67 29.59 24.06 5.87
C ASN A 67 28.76 24.94 4.92
N PHE A 68 27.71 24.38 4.31
CA PHE A 68 26.75 25.18 3.52
C PHE A 68 26.06 26.25 4.39
N ILE A 69 25.57 25.90 5.57
CA ILE A 69 24.97 26.88 6.50
C ILE A 69 26.01 27.93 6.91
N LYS A 70 27.23 27.50 7.24
CA LYS A 70 28.35 28.44 7.62
C LYS A 70 28.75 29.35 6.45
N SER A 71 28.58 28.97 5.18
CA SER A 71 28.89 29.82 4.04
C SER A 71 28.06 31.12 4.01
N PHE A 72 26.92 31.17 4.73
CA PHE A 72 26.11 32.36 4.93
C PHE A 72 26.62 33.28 6.03
N GLN A 73 27.79 33.00 6.65
CA GLN A 73 28.38 33.83 7.69
C GLN A 73 28.57 35.30 7.28
N PRO A 74 29.03 35.67 6.06
CA PRO A 74 29.10 37.07 5.66
C PRO A 74 27.74 37.77 5.65
N VAL A 75 26.70 37.08 5.19
CA VAL A 75 25.31 37.58 5.21
C VAL A 75 24.86 37.77 6.67
N TYR A 76 25.14 36.79 7.53
CA TYR A 76 24.81 36.83 8.94
C TYR A 76 25.45 38.05 9.63
N VAL A 77 26.75 38.31 9.44
CA VAL A 77 27.46 39.47 10.00
C VAL A 77 26.82 40.78 9.51
N SER A 78 26.49 40.87 8.24
CA SER A 78 25.79 42.04 7.68
C SER A 78 24.42 42.27 8.32
N LEU A 79 23.65 41.20 8.56
CA LEU A 79 22.35 41.25 9.24
C LEU A 79 22.50 41.66 10.72
N VAL A 80 23.51 41.18 11.43
CA VAL A 80 23.82 41.61 12.82
C VAL A 80 24.14 43.10 12.84
N THR A 81 25.00 43.59 11.94
CA THR A 81 25.37 45.02 11.84
C THR A 81 24.11 45.87 11.56
N LEU A 82 23.27 45.46 10.63
CA LEU A 82 22.00 46.13 10.32
C LEU A 82 21.07 46.16 11.54
N SER A 83 21.01 45.06 12.29
CA SER A 83 20.20 44.94 13.51
C SER A 83 20.67 45.89 14.62
N ILE A 84 22.00 46.06 14.76
CA ILE A 84 22.60 47.04 15.72
C ILE A 84 22.28 48.47 15.32
N ILE A 85 22.38 48.82 14.01
CA ILE A 85 21.99 50.14 13.50
C ILE A 85 20.48 50.38 13.75
N ALA A 86 19.64 49.42 13.43
CA ALA A 86 18.20 49.53 13.68
C ALA A 86 17.87 49.71 15.17
N LEU A 87 18.60 49.01 16.05
CA LEU A 87 18.49 49.18 17.51
C LEU A 87 18.83 50.60 17.92
N GLY A 88 19.95 51.15 17.42
CA GLY A 88 20.34 52.55 17.70
C GLY A 88 19.25 53.54 17.29
N ILE A 89 18.69 53.40 16.08
CA ILE A 89 17.60 54.26 15.61
C ILE A 89 16.36 54.14 16.51
N ILE A 90 15.97 52.89 16.91
CA ILE A 90 14.82 52.67 17.79
C ILE A 90 15.01 53.38 19.15
N LEU A 91 16.18 53.32 19.70
CA LEU A 91 16.48 53.95 20.99
C LEU A 91 16.48 55.49 20.92
N ILE A 92 16.89 56.07 19.77
CA ILE A 92 16.88 57.53 19.55
C ILE A 92 15.45 58.02 19.31
N VAL A 93 14.70 57.33 18.42
CA VAL A 93 13.35 57.76 17.98
C VAL A 93 12.31 57.50 19.05
N ASN A 94 12.43 56.41 19.79
CA ASN A 94 11.46 56.03 20.81
C ASN A 94 12.12 55.48 22.08
N PRO A 95 12.66 56.37 22.94
CA PRO A 95 13.38 56.00 24.17
C PRO A 95 12.56 55.19 25.18
N LYS A 96 11.20 55.29 25.08
CA LYS A 96 10.30 54.51 25.96
C LYS A 96 10.12 53.07 25.54
N LYS A 97 10.45 52.71 24.28
CA LYS A 97 10.36 51.34 23.79
C LYS A 97 11.53 50.54 24.32
N LYS A 98 11.26 49.54 25.18
CA LYS A 98 12.27 48.62 25.71
C LYS A 98 12.38 47.40 24.80
N PRO A 99 13.31 47.35 23.82
CA PRO A 99 13.52 46.15 23.01
C PRO A 99 14.03 45.00 23.88
N LYS A 100 13.65 43.77 23.55
CA LYS A 100 14.07 42.56 24.29
C LYS A 100 15.50 42.13 23.90
N ILE A 101 16.48 43.05 24.03
CA ILE A 101 17.88 42.85 23.60
C ILE A 101 18.49 41.61 24.24
N PHE A 102 18.34 41.44 25.56
CA PHE A 102 18.89 40.31 26.29
C PHE A 102 18.38 38.98 25.74
N THR A 103 17.07 38.89 25.45
CA THR A 103 16.49 37.67 24.85
C THR A 103 17.01 37.44 23.42
N GLY A 104 17.21 38.50 22.63
CA GLY A 104 17.80 38.43 21.30
C GLY A 104 19.21 37.87 21.31
N ILE A 105 20.09 38.44 22.19
CA ILE A 105 21.48 38.00 22.36
C ILE A 105 21.50 36.52 22.85
N LEU A 106 20.68 36.16 23.84
CA LEU A 106 20.61 34.79 24.34
C LEU A 106 20.26 33.81 23.25
N LEU A 107 19.25 34.11 22.42
CA LEU A 107 18.85 33.27 21.28
C LEU A 107 19.93 33.17 20.21
N MET A 108 20.63 34.28 19.94
CA MET A 108 21.79 34.30 19.04
C MET A 108 22.87 33.31 19.53
N VAL A 109 23.22 33.32 20.80
CA VAL A 109 24.20 32.40 21.38
C VAL A 109 23.72 30.97 21.31
N VAL A 110 22.45 30.71 21.67
CA VAL A 110 21.86 29.36 21.61
C VAL A 110 21.85 28.82 20.19
N VAL A 111 21.49 29.62 19.19
CA VAL A 111 21.43 29.17 17.79
C VAL A 111 22.83 28.98 17.21
N VAL A 112 23.76 29.94 17.43
CA VAL A 112 25.10 29.88 16.82
C VAL A 112 25.97 28.81 17.47
N SER A 113 25.91 28.66 18.80
CA SER A 113 26.80 27.76 19.55
C SER A 113 26.12 26.46 19.97
N GLY A 114 24.79 26.45 20.15
CA GLY A 114 24.07 25.33 20.74
C GLY A 114 23.23 24.51 19.74
N SER A 115 23.06 24.97 18.49
CA SER A 115 22.19 24.31 17.54
C SER A 115 22.60 22.86 17.22
N GLY A 116 23.90 22.60 17.08
CA GLY A 116 24.42 21.26 16.80
C GLY A 116 24.08 20.27 17.91
N LEU A 117 24.30 20.64 19.18
CA LEU A 117 23.96 19.78 20.32
C LEU A 117 22.46 19.58 20.46
N LEU A 118 21.64 20.61 20.24
CA LEU A 118 20.19 20.52 20.30
C LEU A 118 19.67 19.54 19.25
N ILE A 119 20.11 19.67 18.01
CA ILE A 119 19.68 18.83 16.90
C ILE A 119 20.13 17.38 17.08
N SER A 120 21.41 17.15 17.50
CA SER A 120 21.87 15.78 17.74
C SER A 120 21.08 15.08 18.86
N THR A 121 20.75 15.81 19.92
CA THR A 121 19.91 15.30 21.01
C THR A 121 18.49 14.96 20.51
N LEU A 122 17.88 15.84 19.71
CA LEU A 122 16.56 15.60 19.15
C LEU A 122 16.57 14.44 18.14
N ASN A 123 17.64 14.28 17.33
CA ASN A 123 17.82 13.13 16.46
C ASN A 123 17.84 11.82 17.27
N ALA A 124 18.64 11.78 18.35
CA ALA A 124 18.73 10.61 19.22
C ALA A 124 17.37 10.26 19.87
N VAL A 125 16.62 11.27 20.33
CA VAL A 125 15.28 11.10 20.90
C VAL A 125 14.31 10.55 19.84
N ALA A 126 14.32 11.10 18.63
CA ALA A 126 13.43 10.66 17.56
C ALA A 126 13.71 9.21 17.14
N THR A 127 14.99 8.86 16.93
CA THR A 127 15.42 7.50 16.56
C THR A 127 15.12 6.51 17.69
N GLY A 128 15.50 6.83 18.93
CA GLY A 128 15.22 5.97 20.09
C GLY A 128 13.72 5.76 20.33
N SER A 129 12.90 6.80 20.10
CA SER A 129 11.44 6.66 20.19
C SER A 129 10.90 5.74 19.09
N LYS A 130 11.37 5.85 17.85
CA LYS A 130 11.01 4.96 16.75
C LYS A 130 11.35 3.52 17.09
N ASP A 131 12.56 3.24 17.58
CA ASP A 131 13.00 1.89 17.93
C ASP A 131 12.19 1.27 19.10
N ALA A 132 11.80 2.09 20.06
CA ALA A 132 10.94 1.66 21.16
C ALA A 132 9.51 1.36 20.73
N ILE A 133 8.97 2.13 19.77
CA ILE A 133 7.57 1.98 19.29
C ILE A 133 7.46 0.85 18.25
N LEU A 134 8.42 0.77 17.33
CA LEU A 134 8.49 -0.19 16.23
C LEU A 134 9.81 -0.97 16.29
N PRO A 135 9.94 -1.93 17.21
CA PRO A 135 11.16 -2.73 17.30
C PRO A 135 11.32 -3.61 16.05
N SER A 136 12.51 -3.61 15.46
CA SER A 136 12.84 -4.36 14.24
C SER A 136 12.75 -5.89 14.39
N SER A 137 12.59 -6.38 15.64
CA SER A 137 12.43 -7.82 15.91
C SER A 137 11.07 -8.39 15.54
N THR A 138 10.08 -7.54 15.26
CA THR A 138 8.71 -7.98 14.96
C THR A 138 8.43 -7.83 13.46
N SER A 139 8.45 -8.93 12.72
CA SER A 139 8.08 -8.93 11.29
C SER A 139 6.57 -8.78 11.13
N GLN A 140 6.15 -7.66 10.55
CA GLN A 140 4.73 -7.40 10.28
C GLN A 140 4.20 -8.31 9.17
N SER A 141 5.05 -8.66 8.22
CA SER A 141 4.69 -9.57 7.14
C SER A 141 4.33 -10.96 7.64
N LEU A 142 5.05 -11.50 8.63
CA LEU A 142 4.69 -12.76 9.28
C LEU A 142 3.37 -12.66 10.04
N GLN A 143 3.13 -11.54 10.71
CA GLN A 143 1.90 -11.31 11.45
C GLN A 143 0.69 -11.27 10.52
N ILE A 144 0.80 -10.64 9.35
CA ILE A 144 -0.27 -10.61 8.34
C ILE A 144 -0.58 -12.02 7.85
N ILE A 145 0.44 -12.82 7.54
CA ILE A 145 0.25 -14.21 7.11
C ILE A 145 -0.40 -15.00 8.24
N ASN A 146 0.12 -14.92 9.46
CA ASN A 146 -0.42 -15.65 10.61
C ASN A 146 -1.88 -15.31 10.90
N ASN A 147 -2.28 -14.05 10.72
CA ASN A 147 -3.66 -13.63 10.92
C ASN A 147 -4.65 -14.20 9.89
N ASN A 148 -4.16 -14.73 8.78
CA ASN A 148 -4.98 -15.20 7.66
C ASN A 148 -4.69 -16.62 7.20
N LEU A 149 -3.74 -17.31 7.84
CA LEU A 149 -3.32 -18.69 7.57
C LEU A 149 -3.78 -19.61 8.69
N TYR A 150 -4.40 -20.72 8.33
CA TYR A 150 -4.85 -21.77 9.25
C TYR A 150 -4.30 -23.11 8.77
N ASP A 151 -3.75 -23.89 9.67
CA ASP A 151 -3.20 -25.23 9.41
C ASP A 151 -4.06 -26.29 10.11
N LEU A 152 -4.71 -27.15 9.34
CA LEU A 152 -5.57 -28.21 9.90
C LEU A 152 -4.80 -29.17 10.80
N VAL A 153 -3.52 -29.45 10.50
CA VAL A 153 -2.66 -30.28 11.36
C VAL A 153 -2.36 -29.59 12.70
N TYR A 154 -2.15 -28.28 12.67
CA TYR A 154 -1.96 -27.50 13.90
C TYR A 154 -3.25 -27.50 14.74
N ILE A 155 -4.40 -27.30 14.11
CA ILE A 155 -5.71 -27.29 14.78
C ILE A 155 -5.97 -28.65 15.43
N ASP A 156 -5.70 -29.75 14.72
CA ASP A 156 -5.85 -31.11 15.29
C ASP A 156 -5.01 -31.29 16.55
N LYS A 157 -3.73 -30.87 16.51
CA LYS A 157 -2.80 -31.00 17.66
C LYS A 157 -3.13 -30.09 18.82
N ALA A 158 -3.65 -28.88 18.56
CA ALA A 158 -3.85 -27.87 19.57
C ALA A 158 -5.20 -27.99 20.28
N THR A 159 -6.26 -28.30 19.54
CA THR A 159 -7.66 -28.25 20.04
C THR A 159 -8.44 -29.53 19.77
N GLY A 160 -7.94 -30.43 18.93
CA GLY A 160 -8.71 -31.52 18.33
C GLY A 160 -9.59 -31.00 17.20
N LEU A 161 -9.50 -31.62 16.02
CA LEU A 161 -10.22 -31.19 14.84
C LEU A 161 -11.74 -31.34 15.00
N GLU A 162 -12.18 -32.32 15.76
CA GLU A 162 -13.58 -32.57 16.12
C GLU A 162 -14.22 -31.40 16.86
N ASN A 163 -13.44 -30.59 17.58
CA ASN A 163 -13.89 -29.41 18.32
C ASN A 163 -13.90 -28.13 17.48
N MET A 164 -13.53 -28.24 16.20
CA MET A 164 -13.48 -27.09 15.31
C MET A 164 -14.90 -26.58 14.99
N ASP A 165 -15.13 -25.31 15.26
CA ASP A 165 -16.33 -24.56 14.92
C ASP A 165 -15.96 -23.15 14.47
N ILE A 166 -16.05 -22.89 13.18
CA ILE A 166 -15.70 -21.60 12.56
C ILE A 166 -16.88 -20.64 12.48
N SER A 167 -18.07 -21.04 12.91
CA SER A 167 -19.27 -20.18 12.84
C SER A 167 -19.12 -18.92 13.71
N LYS A 168 -18.24 -18.98 14.74
CA LYS A 168 -17.96 -17.89 15.66
C LYS A 168 -16.57 -17.32 15.41
N SER A 169 -16.49 -16.01 15.15
CA SER A 169 -15.22 -15.32 14.92
C SER A 169 -14.24 -15.40 16.08
N GLU A 170 -14.73 -15.47 17.32
CA GLU A 170 -13.92 -15.64 18.53
C GLU A 170 -13.14 -16.97 18.58
N ASN A 171 -13.62 -18.00 17.88
CA ASN A 171 -12.95 -19.28 17.80
C ASN A 171 -11.78 -19.26 16.82
N LEU A 172 -11.82 -18.39 15.81
CA LEU A 172 -10.80 -18.32 14.76
C LEU A 172 -9.39 -17.99 15.30
N GLU A 173 -9.32 -17.23 16.39
CA GLU A 173 -8.06 -16.88 17.02
C GLU A 173 -7.36 -18.10 17.65
N LYS A 174 -8.13 -19.06 18.17
CA LYS A 174 -7.62 -20.31 18.75
C LYS A 174 -7.02 -21.24 17.70
N TYR A 175 -7.42 -21.10 16.46
CA TYR A 175 -6.99 -21.95 15.34
C TYR A 175 -5.77 -21.38 14.58
N ARG A 176 -5.24 -20.23 14.99
CA ARG A 176 -4.02 -19.62 14.45
C ARG A 176 -2.80 -20.09 15.21
N TYR A 177 -1.64 -19.99 14.55
CA TYR A 177 -0.38 -20.19 15.26
C TYR A 177 -0.22 -19.11 16.36
N PRO A 178 0.36 -19.45 17.51
CA PRO A 178 0.68 -18.45 18.53
C PRO A 178 1.71 -17.44 18.00
N LEU A 179 1.69 -16.24 18.55
CA LEU A 179 2.62 -15.18 18.17
C LEU A 179 4.04 -15.41 18.72
N SER A 180 4.17 -16.26 19.74
CA SER A 180 5.45 -16.57 20.40
C SER A 180 5.50 -18.02 20.86
N GLY A 181 6.69 -18.50 21.18
CA GLY A 181 6.92 -19.87 21.65
C GLY A 181 7.24 -20.86 20.55
N ALA A 182 7.43 -22.12 20.91
CA ALA A 182 7.89 -23.19 19.99
C ALA A 182 6.93 -23.45 18.82
N SER A 183 5.63 -23.22 19.01
CA SER A 183 4.60 -23.41 17.98
C SER A 183 4.36 -22.16 17.12
N ALA A 184 5.01 -21.02 17.41
CA ALA A 184 4.85 -19.79 16.65
C ALA A 184 5.28 -19.98 15.19
N LEU A 185 4.59 -19.26 14.28
CA LEU A 185 5.02 -19.16 12.89
C LEU A 185 6.27 -18.27 12.81
N THR A 186 7.38 -18.87 12.37
CA THR A 186 8.64 -18.16 12.16
C THR A 186 8.95 -18.04 10.67
N GLN A 187 9.89 -17.16 10.32
CA GLN A 187 10.37 -17.03 8.95
C GLN A 187 10.90 -18.35 8.39
N GLU A 188 11.63 -19.10 9.22
CA GLU A 188 12.14 -20.41 8.88
C GLU A 188 11.02 -21.42 8.60
N LYS A 189 10.02 -21.51 9.49
CA LYS A 189 8.85 -22.38 9.28
C LYS A 189 8.09 -22.01 8.02
N LEU A 190 7.90 -20.71 7.77
CA LEU A 190 7.19 -20.24 6.58
C LEU A 190 7.89 -20.67 5.29
N SER A 191 9.23 -20.77 5.28
CA SER A 191 9.98 -21.20 4.09
C SER A 191 9.71 -22.66 3.69
N TYR A 192 9.24 -23.49 4.62
CA TYR A 192 8.88 -24.89 4.38
C TYR A 192 7.37 -25.08 4.09
N ILE A 193 6.54 -24.04 4.24
CA ILE A 193 5.10 -24.12 4.00
C ILE A 193 4.81 -23.91 2.53
N ASP A 194 4.27 -24.94 1.86
CA ASP A 194 3.62 -24.78 0.54
C ASP A 194 2.11 -24.73 0.72
N ALA A 195 1.62 -23.55 1.11
CA ALA A 195 0.20 -23.35 1.39
C ALA A 195 -0.68 -23.46 0.13
N ALA A 196 -0.08 -23.52 -1.05
CA ALA A 196 -0.80 -23.69 -2.31
C ALA A 196 -1.14 -25.15 -2.60
N LYS A 197 -0.19 -26.07 -2.35
CA LYS A 197 -0.26 -27.45 -2.85
C LYS A 197 -0.46 -28.50 -1.77
N GLU A 198 0.01 -28.24 -0.54
CA GLU A 198 -0.05 -29.28 0.51
C GLU A 198 -1.51 -29.70 0.79
N THR A 199 -1.77 -30.99 0.62
CA THR A 199 -3.02 -31.66 0.97
C THR A 199 -2.79 -32.59 2.15
N ILE A 200 -3.86 -32.96 2.86
CA ILE A 200 -3.79 -33.91 3.98
C ILE A 200 -4.39 -35.24 3.49
N ASN A 201 -3.54 -36.28 3.45
CA ASN A 201 -4.03 -37.62 3.38
C ASN A 201 -4.62 -38.01 4.75
N PRO A 202 -5.90 -38.46 4.84
CA PRO A 202 -6.53 -38.87 6.10
C PRO A 202 -5.75 -39.95 6.86
N ASP A 203 -5.05 -40.86 6.15
CA ASP A 203 -4.25 -41.93 6.75
C ASP A 203 -2.83 -41.44 7.20
N SER A 204 -2.57 -40.14 7.09
CA SER A 204 -1.26 -39.58 7.42
C SER A 204 -1.00 -39.60 8.94
N SER A 205 0.22 -39.97 9.30
CA SER A 205 0.71 -39.85 10.68
C SER A 205 0.81 -38.41 11.20
N LEU A 206 0.56 -37.41 10.36
CA LEU A 206 0.49 -36.00 10.74
C LEU A 206 -0.73 -35.69 11.60
N LEU A 207 -1.82 -36.44 11.39
CA LEU A 207 -3.04 -36.34 12.21
C LEU A 207 -2.85 -37.14 13.50
N THR A 208 -3.20 -36.52 14.62
CA THR A 208 -2.96 -37.07 15.95
C THR A 208 -4.15 -37.82 16.52
N THR A 209 -5.36 -37.55 16.00
CA THR A 209 -6.60 -38.15 16.48
C THR A 209 -7.26 -39.01 15.39
N SER A 210 -7.80 -40.16 15.80
CA SER A 210 -8.59 -41.01 14.90
C SER A 210 -9.87 -40.32 14.42
N SER A 211 -10.41 -39.40 15.22
CA SER A 211 -11.54 -38.56 14.88
C SER A 211 -11.21 -37.64 13.70
N ALA A 212 -10.03 -37.01 13.69
CA ALA A 212 -9.58 -36.16 12.59
C ALA A 212 -9.40 -36.96 11.29
N GLN A 213 -8.85 -38.19 11.38
CA GLN A 213 -8.71 -39.08 10.24
C GLN A 213 -10.08 -39.45 9.66
N ASP A 214 -11.07 -39.83 10.49
CA ASP A 214 -12.42 -40.14 10.06
C ASP A 214 -13.14 -38.92 9.44
N LEU A 215 -13.04 -37.74 10.06
CA LEU A 215 -13.67 -36.51 9.55
C LEU A 215 -13.08 -36.07 8.21
N LEU A 216 -11.76 -36.10 8.04
CA LEU A 216 -11.11 -35.68 6.81
C LEU A 216 -11.15 -36.74 5.69
N SER A 217 -11.59 -37.98 5.98
CA SER A 217 -11.86 -39.00 4.95
C SER A 217 -13.21 -38.83 4.28
N LYS A 218 -14.04 -37.86 4.71
CA LYS A 218 -15.43 -37.69 4.29
C LYS A 218 -15.67 -36.37 3.61
N LYS A 219 -16.62 -36.33 2.67
CA LYS A 219 -17.10 -35.13 1.96
C LYS A 219 -18.61 -35.03 1.97
N ILE A 220 -19.13 -33.82 1.75
CA ILE A 220 -20.57 -33.62 1.54
C ILE A 220 -20.91 -33.82 0.07
N VAL A 221 -21.91 -34.65 -0.19
CA VAL A 221 -22.50 -34.84 -1.51
C VAL A 221 -23.95 -34.34 -1.45
N TYR A 222 -24.32 -33.53 -2.43
CA TYR A 222 -25.67 -33.00 -2.57
C TYR A 222 -26.54 -34.00 -3.38
N VAL A 223 -27.54 -34.58 -2.73
CA VAL A 223 -28.52 -35.48 -3.35
C VAL A 223 -29.91 -34.84 -3.29
N THR A 224 -30.82 -35.37 -4.08
CA THR A 224 -32.18 -34.84 -4.22
C THR A 224 -32.91 -34.72 -2.88
N ASP A 225 -32.62 -35.61 -1.93
CA ASP A 225 -33.29 -35.69 -0.63
C ASP A 225 -32.51 -34.97 0.52
N GLY A 226 -31.45 -34.22 0.18
CA GLY A 226 -30.65 -33.50 1.16
C GLY A 226 -29.13 -33.77 1.08
N ASN A 227 -28.38 -33.24 2.03
CA ASN A 227 -26.94 -33.44 2.09
C ASN A 227 -26.63 -34.82 2.67
N GLN A 228 -25.73 -35.55 2.05
CA GLN A 228 -25.22 -36.83 2.56
C GLN A 228 -23.69 -36.77 2.69
N VAL A 229 -23.17 -37.68 3.51
CA VAL A 229 -21.71 -37.87 3.68
C VAL A 229 -21.28 -39.03 2.81
N ASP A 230 -20.23 -38.83 2.04
CA ASP A 230 -19.58 -39.85 1.22
C ASP A 230 -18.09 -39.84 1.50
N ASP A 231 -17.40 -40.94 1.22
CA ASP A 231 -15.95 -41.01 1.38
C ASP A 231 -15.24 -40.24 0.25
N ILE A 232 -14.13 -39.61 0.57
CA ILE A 232 -13.31 -38.93 -0.42
C ILE A 232 -12.55 -39.94 -1.27
N ASN A 233 -12.38 -39.62 -2.56
CA ASN A 233 -11.57 -40.43 -3.46
C ASN A 233 -10.09 -40.21 -3.17
N SER A 234 -9.35 -41.29 -2.87
CA SER A 234 -7.91 -41.26 -2.63
C SER A 234 -7.08 -41.13 -3.92
N GLY A 235 -7.72 -41.17 -5.09
CA GLY A 235 -7.04 -41.11 -6.38
C GLY A 235 -6.32 -42.41 -6.76
N ILE A 236 -5.40 -42.30 -7.72
CA ILE A 236 -4.65 -43.45 -8.23
C ILE A 236 -3.37 -43.60 -7.41
N SER A 237 -3.34 -44.56 -6.49
CA SER A 237 -2.28 -44.76 -5.50
C SER A 237 -0.88 -44.89 -6.12
N PHE A 238 -0.73 -45.66 -7.24
CA PHE A 238 0.58 -45.84 -7.86
C PHE A 238 1.11 -44.59 -8.60
N LEU A 239 0.27 -43.60 -8.87
CA LEU A 239 0.62 -42.28 -9.42
C LEU A 239 0.68 -41.20 -8.34
N ASN A 240 1.12 -41.55 -7.13
CA ASN A 240 1.21 -40.63 -5.99
C ASN A 240 -0.14 -39.93 -5.67
N ASN A 241 -1.22 -40.73 -5.64
CA ASN A 241 -2.58 -40.27 -5.38
C ASN A 241 -3.08 -39.20 -6.38
N PHE A 242 -2.66 -39.27 -7.64
CA PHE A 242 -3.12 -38.37 -8.68
C PHE A 242 -4.64 -38.40 -8.82
N GLY A 243 -5.27 -37.25 -8.84
CA GLY A 243 -6.73 -37.11 -8.90
C GLY A 243 -7.43 -37.35 -7.55
N ASN A 244 -6.71 -37.29 -6.43
CA ASN A 244 -7.31 -37.36 -5.10
C ASN A 244 -8.22 -36.15 -4.83
N GLU A 245 -9.16 -36.32 -3.90
CA GLU A 245 -10.07 -35.26 -3.42
C GLU A 245 -9.66 -34.79 -2.01
N PHE A 246 -8.43 -35.04 -1.59
CA PHE A 246 -7.93 -34.65 -0.26
C PHE A 246 -8.11 -33.16 -0.02
N TYR A 247 -8.37 -32.79 1.24
CA TYR A 247 -8.46 -31.40 1.62
C TYR A 247 -7.09 -30.74 1.65
N TYR A 248 -7.03 -29.45 1.24
CA TYR A 248 -5.81 -28.68 1.43
C TYR A 248 -5.53 -28.50 2.92
N ARG A 249 -4.26 -28.73 3.30
CA ARG A 249 -3.78 -28.56 4.67
C ARG A 249 -3.94 -27.13 5.15
N TYR A 250 -3.59 -26.17 4.30
CA TYR A 250 -3.60 -24.76 4.64
C TYR A 250 -4.81 -24.06 4.04
N LYS A 251 -5.59 -23.42 4.93
CA LYS A 251 -6.61 -22.46 4.54
C LYS A 251 -6.05 -21.06 4.62
N ILE A 252 -6.09 -20.32 3.52
CA ILE A 252 -5.70 -18.92 3.44
C ILE A 252 -6.91 -18.07 3.07
N ASN A 253 -7.06 -16.95 3.74
CA ASN A 253 -7.98 -15.90 3.37
C ASN A 253 -7.29 -14.97 2.35
N TRP A 254 -7.25 -15.38 1.06
CA TRP A 254 -6.47 -14.74 0.00
C TRP A 254 -6.70 -13.24 -0.11
N PHE A 255 -7.95 -12.83 -0.27
CA PHE A 255 -8.30 -11.43 -0.49
C PHE A 255 -7.94 -10.53 0.71
N PRO A 256 -8.32 -10.86 1.96
CA PRO A 256 -7.88 -10.11 3.13
C PRO A 256 -6.36 -10.04 3.29
N THR A 257 -5.65 -11.11 2.99
CA THR A 257 -4.18 -11.15 3.08
C THR A 257 -3.57 -10.14 2.11
N ILE A 258 -3.96 -10.15 0.84
CA ILE A 258 -3.45 -9.23 -0.18
C ILE A 258 -3.77 -7.78 0.19
N VAL A 259 -5.01 -7.48 0.59
CA VAL A 259 -5.41 -6.13 0.99
C VAL A 259 -4.66 -5.67 2.24
N SER A 260 -4.43 -6.56 3.22
CA SER A 260 -3.63 -6.26 4.40
C SER A 260 -2.20 -5.88 4.03
N PHE A 261 -1.55 -6.66 3.18
CA PHE A 261 -0.20 -6.34 2.69
C PHE A 261 -0.16 -4.98 1.99
N LEU A 262 -1.05 -4.76 1.03
CA LEU A 262 -1.09 -3.49 0.29
C LEU A 262 -1.35 -2.30 1.22
N SER A 263 -2.24 -2.44 2.19
CA SER A 263 -2.55 -1.40 3.17
C SER A 263 -1.32 -1.02 4.01
N VAL A 264 -0.59 -2.02 4.53
CA VAL A 264 0.62 -1.79 5.34
C VAL A 264 1.75 -1.21 4.49
N ILE A 265 1.97 -1.72 3.28
CA ILE A 265 2.97 -1.19 2.34
C ILE A 265 2.72 0.29 2.06
N ILE A 266 1.46 0.67 1.75
CA ILE A 266 1.09 2.07 1.50
C ILE A 266 1.40 2.94 2.73
N VAL A 267 1.05 2.48 3.94
CA VAL A 267 1.32 3.23 5.18
C VAL A 267 2.83 3.44 5.36
N PHE A 268 3.66 2.40 5.23
CA PHE A 268 5.11 2.53 5.37
C PHE A 268 5.72 3.47 4.31
N LEU A 269 5.31 3.36 3.05
CA LEU A 269 5.80 4.23 1.97
C LEU A 269 5.43 5.71 2.21
N VAL A 270 4.17 5.99 2.60
CA VAL A 270 3.72 7.35 2.86
C VAL A 270 4.42 7.93 4.08
N MET A 271 4.62 7.14 5.14
CA MET A 271 5.32 7.59 6.35
C MET A 271 6.82 7.80 6.08
N SER A 272 7.48 6.94 5.31
CA SER A 272 8.87 7.13 4.87
C SER A 272 9.04 8.44 4.09
N TYR A 273 8.13 8.71 3.15
CA TYR A 273 8.14 9.99 2.42
C TYR A 273 8.02 11.20 3.36
N LYS A 274 7.15 11.13 4.37
CA LYS A 274 6.98 12.22 5.36
C LYS A 274 8.25 12.45 6.18
N VAL A 275 8.91 11.37 6.60
CA VAL A 275 10.20 11.47 7.33
C VAL A 275 11.26 12.18 6.47
N ILE A 276 11.43 11.77 5.19
CA ILE A 276 12.37 12.42 4.26
C ILE A 276 12.05 13.92 4.14
N ARG A 277 10.80 14.27 3.96
CA ARG A 277 10.37 15.66 3.85
C ARG A 277 10.73 16.47 5.09
N ILE A 278 10.47 15.92 6.29
CA ILE A 278 10.80 16.60 7.55
C ILE A 278 12.31 16.81 7.67
N ILE A 279 13.14 15.87 7.24
CA ILE A 279 14.60 16.02 7.23
C ILE A 279 15.02 17.25 6.41
N TYR A 280 14.46 17.42 5.20
CA TYR A 280 14.74 18.63 4.41
C TYR A 280 14.22 19.90 5.07
N GLU A 281 13.03 19.88 5.65
CA GLU A 281 12.48 21.02 6.40
C GLU A 281 13.36 21.39 7.60
N LEU A 282 13.90 20.42 8.32
CA LEU A 282 14.82 20.64 9.43
C LEU A 282 16.09 21.38 8.99
N VAL A 283 16.71 21.01 7.87
CA VAL A 283 17.89 21.71 7.32
C VAL A 283 17.55 23.15 6.97
N ILE A 284 16.39 23.38 6.31
CA ILE A 284 15.94 24.73 5.97
C ILE A 284 15.70 25.55 7.27
N HIS A 285 15.05 24.95 8.26
CA HIS A 285 14.80 25.63 9.54
C HIS A 285 16.10 25.94 10.28
N GLN A 286 17.13 25.10 10.21
CA GLN A 286 18.47 25.42 10.77
C GLN A 286 19.08 26.66 10.10
N LEU A 287 19.06 26.72 8.76
CA LEU A 287 19.54 27.87 8.01
C LEU A 287 18.77 29.15 8.38
N LEU A 288 17.43 29.05 8.41
CA LEU A 288 16.60 30.20 8.80
C LEU A 288 16.79 30.60 10.25
N ALA A 289 16.94 29.67 11.19
CA ALA A 289 17.23 29.96 12.58
C ALA A 289 18.58 30.72 12.70
N PHE A 290 19.60 30.27 11.97
CA PHE A 290 20.88 30.93 11.89
C PHE A 290 20.75 32.38 11.41
N LEU A 291 20.10 32.61 10.26
CA LEU A 291 19.95 33.97 9.70
C LEU A 291 19.07 34.88 10.57
N TYR A 292 17.94 34.39 11.08
CA TYR A 292 17.07 35.22 11.91
C TYR A 292 17.57 35.44 13.32
N SER A 293 18.53 34.64 13.82
CA SER A 293 19.19 34.90 15.12
C SER A 293 20.04 36.18 15.10
N ALA A 294 20.40 36.69 13.91
CA ALA A 294 21.09 37.96 13.73
C ALA A 294 20.21 39.19 14.13
N ASP A 295 18.88 39.03 14.22
CA ASP A 295 17.98 40.10 14.66
C ASP A 295 17.96 40.21 16.20
N ILE A 296 18.81 41.06 16.74
CA ILE A 296 18.94 41.33 18.19
C ILE A 296 17.70 42.06 18.74
N THR A 297 16.93 42.75 17.87
CA THR A 297 15.78 43.59 18.28
C THR A 297 14.48 42.82 18.39
N GLY A 298 14.38 41.70 17.71
CA GLY A 298 13.15 40.94 17.56
C GLY A 298 13.30 39.41 17.65
N SER A 299 13.21 38.85 18.86
CA SER A 299 13.31 37.41 19.12
C SER A 299 12.15 36.53 18.60
N LYS A 300 11.02 37.14 18.18
CA LYS A 300 9.79 36.40 17.84
C LYS A 300 9.94 35.44 16.66
N LYS A 301 10.65 35.82 15.59
CA LYS A 301 10.84 35.00 14.39
C LYS A 301 11.74 33.81 14.69
N THR A 302 12.84 34.02 15.38
CA THR A 302 13.79 32.98 15.80
C THR A 302 13.10 31.96 16.72
N LEU A 303 12.31 32.43 17.70
CA LEU A 303 11.52 31.53 18.57
C LEU A 303 10.49 30.71 17.79
N LYS A 304 9.82 31.33 16.80
CA LYS A 304 8.87 30.59 15.94
C LYS A 304 9.58 29.48 15.15
N ILE A 305 10.78 29.74 14.62
CA ILE A 305 11.55 28.73 13.88
C ILE A 305 12.02 27.60 14.79
N LEU A 306 12.51 27.92 15.98
CA LEU A 306 12.90 26.92 16.99
C LEU A 306 11.69 26.06 17.42
N SER A 307 10.52 26.69 17.59
CA SER A 307 9.28 25.94 17.82
C SER A 307 8.95 24.99 16.65
N SER A 308 9.09 25.45 15.40
CA SER A 308 8.85 24.61 14.22
C SER A 308 9.82 23.43 14.14
N ILE A 309 11.10 23.61 14.53
CA ILE A 309 12.06 22.51 14.65
C ILE A 309 11.56 21.48 15.67
N LYS A 310 11.20 21.91 16.88
CA LYS A 310 10.64 21.03 17.92
C LYS A 310 9.40 20.29 17.41
N ASP A 311 8.47 21.00 16.77
CA ASP A 311 7.22 20.43 16.27
C ASP A 311 7.45 19.39 15.16
N ASN A 312 8.45 19.59 14.29
CA ASN A 312 8.87 18.60 13.29
C ASN A 312 9.38 17.31 13.94
N TYR A 313 10.15 17.38 15.03
CA TYR A 313 10.55 16.18 15.78
C TYR A 313 9.39 15.47 16.46
N ILE A 314 8.41 16.21 16.98
CA ILE A 314 7.16 15.62 17.48
C ILE A 314 6.44 14.87 16.37
N VAL A 315 6.32 15.46 15.18
CA VAL A 315 5.69 14.79 14.03
C VAL A 315 6.46 13.54 13.61
N LEU A 316 7.80 13.55 13.63
CA LEU A 316 8.63 12.35 13.40
C LEU A 316 8.24 11.20 14.35
N ILE A 317 8.21 11.46 15.65
CA ILE A 317 7.82 10.45 16.64
C ILE A 317 6.39 9.96 16.38
N LEU A 318 5.48 10.87 16.08
CA LEU A 318 4.08 10.54 15.81
C LEU A 318 3.87 9.71 14.54
N THR A 319 4.76 9.79 13.53
CA THR A 319 4.67 8.87 12.37
C THR A 319 4.83 7.41 12.82
N SER A 320 5.76 7.12 13.72
CA SER A 320 5.96 5.77 14.28
C SER A 320 4.76 5.32 15.14
N VAL A 321 4.22 6.23 15.96
CA VAL A 321 3.00 5.96 16.76
C VAL A 321 1.82 5.62 15.85
N LEU A 322 1.61 6.38 14.78
CA LEU A 322 0.52 6.14 13.83
C LEU A 322 0.64 4.78 13.12
N ILE A 323 1.85 4.41 12.69
CA ILE A 323 2.11 3.07 12.15
C ILE A 323 1.74 2.02 13.21
N LYS A 324 2.21 2.16 14.45
CA LYS A 324 1.94 1.20 15.52
C LYS A 324 0.45 1.04 15.81
N VAL A 325 -0.28 2.16 15.91
CA VAL A 325 -1.72 2.16 16.12
C VAL A 325 -2.44 1.46 14.96
N PHE A 326 -2.02 1.71 13.72
CA PHE A 326 -2.57 1.04 12.54
C PHE A 326 -2.36 -0.48 12.60
N LEU A 327 -1.16 -0.94 12.96
CA LEU A 327 -0.85 -2.37 13.07
C LEU A 327 -1.66 -3.05 14.19
N ILE A 328 -1.85 -2.37 15.32
CA ILE A 328 -2.73 -2.84 16.40
C ILE A 328 -4.18 -2.93 15.90
N PHE A 329 -4.66 -1.90 15.20
CA PHE A 329 -6.00 -1.87 14.64
C PHE A 329 -6.21 -2.98 13.61
N GLN A 330 -5.21 -3.24 12.74
CA GLN A 330 -5.24 -4.35 11.78
C GLN A 330 -5.42 -5.70 12.48
N THR A 331 -4.67 -5.96 13.56
CA THR A 331 -4.79 -7.19 14.34
C THR A 331 -6.17 -7.30 14.99
N TYR A 332 -6.67 -6.21 15.57
CA TYR A 332 -8.01 -6.15 16.17
C TYR A 332 -9.11 -6.46 15.14
N ILE A 333 -9.07 -5.85 13.98
CA ILE A 333 -10.05 -6.08 12.90
C ILE A 333 -9.98 -7.51 12.38
N SER A 334 -8.78 -8.07 12.24
CA SER A 334 -8.59 -9.47 11.81
C SER A 334 -9.15 -10.47 12.83
N ALA A 335 -9.06 -10.17 14.12
CA ALA A 335 -9.67 -10.99 15.16
C ALA A 335 -11.21 -10.85 15.19
N LYS A 336 -11.72 -9.61 15.05
CA LYS A 336 -13.15 -9.32 15.15
C LYS A 336 -13.97 -9.74 13.93
N LEU A 337 -13.39 -9.60 12.72
CA LEU A 337 -14.08 -9.79 11.44
C LEU A 337 -13.48 -10.93 10.58
N GLY A 338 -12.77 -11.86 11.19
CA GLY A 338 -12.14 -12.98 10.46
C GLY A 338 -13.14 -13.86 9.69
N SER A 339 -14.41 -13.91 10.12
CA SER A 339 -15.50 -14.59 9.40
C SER A 339 -16.09 -13.75 8.24
N HIS A 340 -15.79 -12.45 8.15
CA HIS A 340 -16.29 -11.52 7.14
C HIS A 340 -15.15 -10.90 6.30
N PRO A 341 -14.51 -11.68 5.43
CA PRO A 341 -13.25 -11.28 4.78
C PRO A 341 -13.36 -10.01 3.91
N ILE A 342 -14.48 -9.80 3.24
CA ILE A 342 -14.70 -8.62 2.40
C ILE A 342 -14.82 -7.36 3.26
N THR A 343 -15.65 -7.41 4.31
CA THR A 343 -15.83 -6.28 5.24
C THR A 343 -14.52 -5.94 5.94
N GLN A 344 -13.77 -6.94 6.40
CA GLN A 344 -12.43 -6.78 6.97
C GLN A 344 -11.51 -5.99 6.02
N SER A 345 -11.45 -6.39 4.76
CA SER A 345 -10.59 -5.78 3.75
C SER A 345 -10.93 -4.31 3.49
N ILE A 346 -12.22 -4.00 3.36
CA ILE A 346 -12.70 -2.63 3.13
C ILE A 346 -12.32 -1.72 4.30
N ILE A 347 -12.54 -2.19 5.54
CA ILE A 347 -12.21 -1.41 6.74
C ILE A 347 -10.70 -1.18 6.85
N LEU A 348 -9.87 -2.20 6.58
CA LEU A 348 -8.42 -2.07 6.61
C LEU A 348 -7.91 -1.08 5.56
N PHE A 349 -8.48 -1.09 4.36
CA PHE A 349 -8.13 -0.14 3.32
C PHE A 349 -8.46 1.30 3.73
N PHE A 350 -9.65 1.55 4.27
CA PHE A 350 -10.01 2.88 4.78
C PHE A 350 -9.16 3.31 5.97
N ALA A 351 -8.81 2.38 6.86
CA ALA A 351 -7.90 2.66 7.97
C ALA A 351 -6.51 3.09 7.50
N ALA A 352 -5.97 2.44 6.46
CA ALA A 352 -4.69 2.82 5.86
C ALA A 352 -4.73 4.26 5.32
N ILE A 353 -5.79 4.62 4.60
CA ILE A 353 -5.99 5.99 4.11
C ILE A 353 -6.06 6.99 5.28
N ALA A 354 -6.85 6.69 6.30
CA ALA A 354 -7.01 7.57 7.46
C ALA A 354 -5.68 7.80 8.20
N VAL A 355 -4.87 6.75 8.37
CA VAL A 355 -3.55 6.85 9.00
C VAL A 355 -2.58 7.67 8.15
N CYS A 356 -2.62 7.55 6.83
CA CYS A 356 -1.81 8.38 5.93
C CYS A 356 -2.10 9.88 6.07
N ASP A 357 -3.31 10.27 6.47
CA ASP A 357 -3.69 11.65 6.74
C ASP A 357 -3.38 12.10 8.18
N GLY A 358 -3.15 11.16 9.10
CA GLY A 358 -2.96 11.43 10.53
C GLY A 358 -1.93 12.53 10.85
N PRO A 359 -0.71 12.54 10.28
CA PRO A 359 0.27 13.59 10.53
C PRO A 359 -0.19 14.99 10.10
N ASN A 360 -1.04 15.12 9.08
CA ASN A 360 -1.60 16.40 8.67
C ASN A 360 -2.54 16.98 9.74
N ILE A 361 -3.35 16.12 10.36
CA ILE A 361 -4.25 16.51 11.45
C ILE A 361 -3.45 17.04 12.64
N ILE A 362 -2.35 16.38 12.97
CA ILE A 362 -1.47 16.79 14.08
C ILE A 362 -0.81 18.13 13.78
N GLN A 363 -0.32 18.34 12.55
CA GLN A 363 0.27 19.61 12.13
C GLN A 363 -0.76 20.76 12.20
N GLN A 364 -2.00 20.51 11.82
CA GLN A 364 -3.09 21.49 11.97
C GLN A 364 -3.37 21.82 13.44
N LEU A 365 -3.36 20.83 14.33
CA LEU A 365 -3.56 21.02 15.76
C LEU A 365 -2.40 21.75 16.45
N THR A 366 -1.18 21.55 16.00
CA THR A 366 0.02 22.24 16.53
C THR A 366 0.23 23.62 15.92
N GLY A 367 -0.57 24.02 14.93
CA GLY A 367 -0.46 25.32 14.25
C GLY A 367 0.73 25.43 13.29
N VAL A 368 1.37 24.31 12.95
CA VAL A 368 2.42 24.24 11.94
C VAL A 368 1.76 24.01 10.59
N ASP A 369 1.62 25.07 9.80
CA ASP A 369 1.09 25.00 8.45
C ASP A 369 2.18 24.43 7.50
N ALA A 370 2.22 23.13 7.37
CA ALA A 370 3.23 22.44 6.58
C ALA A 370 2.80 22.21 5.11
N GLY A 371 1.75 22.86 4.62
CA GLY A 371 1.34 22.85 3.21
C GLY A 371 1.16 21.43 2.62
N LEU A 372 0.79 20.46 3.44
CA LEU A 372 0.59 19.07 3.02
C LEU A 372 -0.82 18.88 2.43
N GLN A 373 -0.90 18.54 1.17
CA GLN A 373 -2.12 17.94 0.61
C GLN A 373 -2.43 16.63 1.36
N SER A 374 -3.72 16.34 1.54
CA SER A 374 -4.15 15.12 2.26
C SER A 374 -3.55 13.86 1.62
N GLY A 375 -3.31 12.81 2.41
CA GLY A 375 -2.79 11.53 1.88
C GLY A 375 -3.69 10.94 0.81
N VAL A 376 -5.01 11.14 0.92
CA VAL A 376 -6.03 10.77 -0.08
C VAL A 376 -5.82 11.52 -1.38
N GLU A 377 -5.57 12.84 -1.36
CA GLU A 377 -5.29 13.62 -2.56
C GLU A 377 -4.04 13.16 -3.27
N ARG A 378 -3.01 12.70 -2.54
CA ARG A 378 -1.78 12.15 -3.13
C ARG A 378 -2.00 10.81 -3.77
N ILE A 379 -2.71 9.89 -3.10
CA ILE A 379 -3.07 8.59 -3.69
C ILE A 379 -3.93 8.81 -4.94
N LEU A 380 -4.92 9.72 -4.88
CA LEU A 380 -5.74 10.10 -6.03
C LEU A 380 -4.95 10.84 -7.11
N ALA A 381 -3.96 11.68 -6.75
CA ALA A 381 -3.07 12.33 -7.72
C ALA A 381 -2.17 11.30 -8.41
N THR A 382 -1.65 10.32 -7.67
CA THR A 382 -0.83 9.24 -8.25
C THR A 382 -1.65 8.37 -9.19
N THR A 383 -2.90 8.03 -8.83
CA THR A 383 -3.83 7.30 -9.71
C THR A 383 -4.25 8.14 -10.92
N ARG A 384 -4.45 9.45 -10.78
CA ARG A 384 -4.70 10.38 -11.90
C ARG A 384 -3.48 10.49 -12.81
N PHE A 385 -2.26 10.52 -12.28
CA PHE A 385 -1.02 10.49 -13.06
C PHE A 385 -0.87 9.18 -13.83
N ALA A 386 -1.13 8.04 -13.20
CA ALA A 386 -1.14 6.73 -13.86
C ALA A 386 -2.23 6.65 -14.94
N GLN A 387 -3.44 7.15 -14.68
CA GLN A 387 -4.51 7.25 -15.67
C GLN A 387 -4.18 8.21 -16.81
N ALA A 388 -3.56 9.36 -16.53
CA ALA A 388 -3.13 10.31 -17.56
C ALA A 388 -2.01 9.74 -18.45
N SER A 389 -1.06 9.01 -17.88
CA SER A 389 -0.02 8.33 -18.65
C SER A 389 -0.57 7.20 -19.51
N LEU A 390 -1.54 6.43 -19.01
CA LEU A 390 -2.24 5.41 -19.80
C LEU A 390 -3.12 6.02 -20.91
N ARG A 391 -3.79 7.15 -20.65
CA ARG A 391 -4.54 7.89 -21.68
C ARG A 391 -3.62 8.41 -22.78
N ASN A 392 -2.49 9.01 -22.43
CA ASN A 392 -1.53 9.50 -23.42
C ASN A 392 -0.98 8.38 -24.33
N VAL A 393 -0.76 7.18 -23.79
CA VAL A 393 -0.32 6.01 -24.58
C VAL A 393 -1.44 5.53 -25.50
N THR A 394 -2.69 5.46 -25.02
CA THR A 394 -3.84 5.04 -25.84
C THR A 394 -4.22 6.09 -26.88
N ASP A 395 -4.12 7.39 -26.58
CA ASP A 395 -4.39 8.46 -27.54
C ASP A 395 -3.32 8.54 -28.63
N HIS A 396 -2.06 8.28 -28.28
CA HIS A 396 -0.98 8.21 -29.29
C HIS A 396 -1.12 6.98 -30.21
N GLN A 397 -1.58 5.85 -29.69
CA GLN A 397 -1.91 4.68 -30.52
C GLN A 397 -3.14 4.93 -31.40
N ARG A 398 -4.19 5.54 -30.88
CA ARG A 398 -5.39 5.92 -31.65
C ARG A 398 -5.05 6.91 -32.77
N TYR A 399 -4.23 7.92 -32.49
CA TYR A 399 -3.77 8.88 -33.49
C TYR A 399 -2.96 8.20 -34.60
N ARG A 400 -2.06 7.26 -34.29
CA ARG A 400 -1.32 6.48 -35.30
C ARG A 400 -2.24 5.62 -36.15
N ILE A 401 -3.23 4.97 -35.56
CA ILE A 401 -4.21 4.14 -36.29
C ILE A 401 -5.10 5.01 -37.18
N GLN A 402 -5.59 6.15 -36.71
CA GLN A 402 -6.38 7.08 -37.51
C GLN A 402 -5.59 7.68 -38.65
N LYS A 403 -4.33 8.06 -38.42
CA LYS A 403 -3.45 8.57 -39.47
C LYS A 403 -3.19 7.51 -40.56
N GLY A 404 -2.92 6.27 -40.17
CA GLY A 404 -2.72 5.16 -41.12
C GLY A 404 -4.00 4.82 -41.91
N LEU A 405 -5.19 4.97 -41.32
CA LEU A 405 -6.46 4.80 -42.02
C LEU A 405 -6.74 5.95 -43.00
N GLN A 406 -6.42 7.20 -42.63
CA GLN A 406 -6.54 8.35 -43.54
C GLN A 406 -5.57 8.25 -44.71
N GLU A 407 -4.34 7.85 -44.49
CA GLU A 407 -3.35 7.64 -45.55
C GLU A 407 -3.80 6.57 -46.56
N ARG A 408 -4.32 5.43 -46.08
CA ARG A 408 -4.90 4.37 -46.93
C ARG A 408 -6.15 4.82 -47.68
N ALA A 409 -7.02 5.62 -47.05
CA ALA A 409 -8.19 6.18 -47.72
C ALA A 409 -7.84 7.19 -48.81
N MET A 410 -6.80 8.02 -48.62
CA MET A 410 -6.30 8.92 -49.64
C MET A 410 -5.60 8.19 -50.79
N GLU A 411 -4.90 7.08 -50.50
CA GLU A 411 -4.23 6.25 -51.48
C GLU A 411 -5.26 5.52 -52.37
N SER A 412 -6.30 4.95 -51.79
CA SER A 412 -7.42 4.33 -52.52
C SER A 412 -8.22 5.35 -53.37
N GLN A 413 -8.39 6.58 -52.90
CA GLN A 413 -8.97 7.67 -53.71
C GLN A 413 -8.07 8.06 -54.90
N LYS A 414 -6.74 8.14 -54.69
CA LYS A 414 -5.80 8.39 -55.78
C LYS A 414 -5.81 7.28 -56.82
N GLU A 415 -5.82 6.03 -56.42
CA GLU A 415 -5.93 4.89 -57.30
C GLU A 415 -7.27 4.88 -58.07
N GLY A 416 -8.37 5.21 -57.41
CA GLY A 416 -9.69 5.37 -58.02
C GLY A 416 -9.73 6.50 -59.04
N PHE A 417 -9.09 7.64 -58.76
CA PHE A 417 -8.95 8.76 -59.71
C PHE A 417 -8.06 8.41 -60.92
N GLN A 418 -6.96 7.69 -60.69
CA GLN A 418 -6.10 7.22 -61.78
C GLN A 418 -6.77 6.19 -62.67
N ALA A 419 -7.53 5.25 -62.10
CA ALA A 419 -8.33 4.29 -62.85
C ALA A 419 -9.44 4.98 -63.68
N MET A 420 -10.08 6.00 -63.13
CA MET A 420 -11.10 6.81 -63.81
C MET A 420 -10.46 7.64 -64.96
N ALA A 421 -9.29 8.23 -64.75
CA ALA A 421 -8.55 8.98 -65.77
C ALA A 421 -8.08 8.06 -66.93
N GLN A 422 -7.69 6.82 -66.63
CA GLN A 422 -7.34 5.82 -67.66
C GLN A 422 -8.59 5.38 -68.43
N SER A 423 -9.74 5.23 -67.82
CA SER A 423 -10.99 4.88 -68.50
C SER A 423 -11.50 5.99 -69.45
N PHE A 424 -11.28 7.24 -69.12
CA PHE A 424 -11.58 8.36 -70.01
C PHE A 424 -10.61 8.46 -71.21
N ASN A 425 -9.37 8.02 -71.06
CA ASN A 425 -8.41 8.05 -72.14
C ASN A 425 -8.55 6.87 -73.11
N THR A 426 -9.15 5.76 -72.70
CA THR A 426 -9.48 4.61 -73.57
C THR A 426 -10.76 4.78 -74.37
N ASN A 427 -11.70 5.67 -73.94
CA ASN A 427 -12.93 5.94 -74.66
C ASN A 427 -12.87 7.11 -75.66
N ALA A 428 -11.71 7.73 -75.83
CA ALA A 428 -11.50 8.81 -76.77
C ALA A 428 -11.00 8.35 -78.23
N ALA A 429 -11.00 7.03 -78.45
CA ALA A 429 -10.59 6.49 -79.74
C ALA A 429 -11.65 5.50 -80.27
N SER A 430 -12.75 6.02 -80.89
CA SER A 430 -13.46 5.48 -82.05
C SER A 430 -14.81 6.17 -82.25
N PRO A 431 -15.15 6.60 -83.48
CA PRO A 431 -16.43 7.30 -83.72
C PRO A 431 -17.46 6.40 -84.41
N GLN A 432 -18.73 6.87 -84.35
CA GLN A 432 -19.91 6.48 -85.12
C GLN A 432 -20.77 5.31 -84.47
N SER A 433 -22.07 5.37 -84.40
CA SER A 433 -23.13 6.01 -85.19
C SER A 433 -24.51 5.87 -84.49
N THR A 434 -25.27 6.95 -84.54
CA THR A 434 -26.74 7.07 -84.66
C THR A 434 -27.67 5.96 -84.18
N LYS A 435 -28.58 6.26 -83.23
CA LYS A 435 -30.03 6.40 -83.41
C LYS A 435 -30.74 6.59 -82.05
N ASN A 436 -31.44 7.70 -81.89
CA ASN A 436 -32.62 7.89 -81.03
C ASN A 436 -33.84 7.24 -81.70
N PRO A 437 -35.06 7.15 -81.09
CA PRO A 437 -35.56 7.71 -79.83
C PRO A 437 -36.56 6.80 -79.08
N THR A 438 -37.18 7.38 -78.11
CA THR A 438 -38.53 7.24 -77.50
C THR A 438 -38.58 6.72 -76.06
N GLU A 439 -38.83 7.64 -75.17
CA GLU A 439 -40.07 8.04 -74.46
C GLU A 439 -40.68 6.99 -73.45
N ASN A 440 -41.07 7.57 -72.38
CA ASN A 440 -42.03 7.17 -71.33
C ASN A 440 -41.43 6.44 -70.11
N GLY A 441 -41.63 6.86 -68.96
CA GLY A 441 -42.65 7.66 -68.30
C GLY A 441 -42.62 7.43 -66.81
N MET A 442 -42.77 8.48 -66.13
CA MET A 442 -43.56 8.69 -64.91
C MET A 442 -43.46 7.74 -63.69
N ASN A 443 -43.22 8.44 -62.65
CA ASN A 443 -43.94 8.39 -61.33
C ASN A 443 -43.31 7.53 -60.23
N ASN A 444 -42.93 8.15 -59.19
CA ASN A 444 -43.61 8.90 -58.13
C ASN A 444 -43.57 8.17 -56.76
N LYS A 445 -43.25 8.96 -55.77
CA LYS A 445 -43.56 8.80 -54.33
C LYS A 445 -42.81 7.66 -53.58
N GLY A 446 -42.27 7.89 -52.47
CA GLY A 446 -42.42 8.95 -51.47
C GLY A 446 -42.38 8.32 -50.09
N ASN A 447 -41.89 9.06 -49.15
CA ASN A 447 -42.13 8.91 -47.70
C ASN A 447 -41.50 7.67 -47.02
N GLY A 448 -40.79 7.82 -45.99
CA GLY A 448 -40.93 8.58 -44.76
C GLY A 448 -40.51 7.69 -43.61
N GLY A 449 -39.76 8.23 -42.74
CA GLY A 449 -39.96 8.27 -41.31
C GLY A 449 -39.66 7.02 -40.49
N ASN A 450 -38.74 7.02 -39.77
CA ASN A 450 -38.57 7.15 -38.34
C ASN A 450 -37.11 6.85 -37.97
#